data_126f36b1a0854e7a8d89ad6536a7a538
#
_entry.id   126f36b1a0854e7a8d89ad6536a7a538
#
_cell.length_a   1.000
_cell.length_b   1.000
_cell.length_c   1.000
_cell.angle_alpha   90.00
_cell.angle_beta   90.00
_cell.angle_gamma   90.00
#
_symmetry.space_group_name_H-M   'P 1'
#
loop_
_entity.id
_entity.type
_entity.pdbx_description
1 polymer ?
#
loop_
_entity_poly.entity_id
_entity_poly.type
_entity_poly.pdbx_seq_one_letter_code
_entity_poly.pdbx_strand_id
1 'polypeptide(L)'
;KSVRIVSIEDFDVEACGGTHVKKTGEIKLVKITRTKRIQDGVVRIEFVSGDTALDYAKQHDVDLARESAELKDKAKLKETRHEQKQELREKLPILVENITACKIGTNNVDEIIVVMTEPGKPNFCSTMNDQYDEFFHISLGEKLIEKDPWMVYCGVFEDGDKIRAIIYSGEQVGKDKKAGDIAKTMSEILGGAGGGNQRFAQGGGKDKSKKNDAIEKAKTMVLGV
;
A
#
# COMPACT_ATOMS: atom_id res chain seq x y z
N LYS A 1 73.26 -1.02 -4.52
CA LYS A 1 71.88 -1.38 -4.27
C LYS A 1 71.26 -1.87 -5.59
N SER A 2 70.80 -3.07 -5.66
CA SER A 2 70.03 -3.60 -6.83
C SER A 2 68.58 -3.15 -6.78
N VAL A 3 68.06 -2.76 -7.93
CA VAL A 3 66.63 -2.43 -8.09
C VAL A 3 66.00 -3.55 -8.89
N ARG A 4 64.87 -4.07 -8.42
CA ARG A 4 64.11 -5.08 -9.15
C ARG A 4 63.26 -4.39 -10.19
N ILE A 5 63.39 -4.81 -11.43
CA ILE A 5 62.54 -4.37 -12.54
C ILE A 5 61.58 -5.48 -12.90
N VAL A 6 60.32 -5.15 -13.06
CA VAL A 6 59.25 -6.01 -13.57
C VAL A 6 58.86 -5.49 -14.94
N SER A 7 58.93 -6.35 -15.95
CA SER A 7 58.59 -6.03 -17.33
C SER A 7 57.43 -6.89 -17.81
N ILE A 8 56.43 -6.25 -18.40
CA ILE A 8 55.38 -6.87 -19.19
C ILE A 8 55.73 -6.56 -20.66
N GLU A 9 56.10 -7.61 -21.41
CA GLU A 9 56.58 -7.49 -22.77
C GLU A 9 55.62 -6.64 -23.62
N ASP A 10 56.19 -5.67 -24.34
CA ASP A 10 55.48 -4.73 -25.22
C ASP A 10 54.40 -3.86 -24.55
N PHE A 11 54.32 -3.85 -23.19
CA PHE A 11 53.27 -3.13 -22.48
C PHE A 11 53.80 -2.16 -21.44
N ASP A 12 54.63 -2.62 -20.47
CA ASP A 12 55.06 -1.78 -19.36
C ASP A 12 56.36 -2.28 -18.70
N VAL A 13 57.14 -1.34 -18.14
CA VAL A 13 58.38 -1.64 -17.41
C VAL A 13 58.46 -0.77 -16.16
N GLU A 14 58.36 -1.39 -14.98
CA GLU A 14 58.28 -0.69 -13.71
C GLU A 14 59.27 -1.23 -12.66
N ALA A 15 59.79 -0.34 -11.82
CA ALA A 15 60.56 -0.72 -10.63
C ALA A 15 59.61 -1.11 -9.50
N CYS A 16 59.56 -2.39 -9.13
CA CYS A 16 58.65 -2.86 -8.12
C CYS A 16 59.23 -3.93 -7.20
N GLY A 17 59.15 -3.70 -5.90
CA GLY A 17 59.55 -4.64 -4.85
C GLY A 17 58.49 -5.61 -4.40
N GLY A 18 57.23 -5.53 -4.95
CA GLY A 18 56.09 -6.37 -4.60
C GLY A 18 56.18 -7.80 -5.13
N THR A 19 55.18 -8.59 -4.84
CA THR A 19 54.99 -9.94 -5.39
C THR A 19 54.21 -9.87 -6.69
N HIS A 20 54.61 -10.66 -7.68
CA HIS A 20 54.01 -10.69 -9.01
C HIS A 20 53.76 -12.12 -9.46
N VAL A 21 52.69 -12.31 -10.21
CA VAL A 21 52.44 -13.51 -10.99
C VAL A 21 53.48 -13.66 -12.11
N LYS A 22 53.71 -14.86 -12.58
CA LYS A 22 54.67 -15.12 -13.68
C LYS A 22 54.12 -14.79 -15.05
N LYS A 23 52.79 -14.91 -15.20
CA LYS A 23 52.03 -14.61 -16.43
C LYS A 23 50.75 -13.88 -16.09
N THR A 24 50.39 -12.86 -16.87
CA THR A 24 49.19 -12.07 -16.71
C THR A 24 47.93 -12.94 -16.75
N GLY A 25 47.91 -14.05 -17.51
CA GLY A 25 46.83 -15.02 -17.57
C GLY A 25 46.52 -15.71 -16.22
N GLU A 26 47.47 -15.73 -15.26
CA GLU A 26 47.25 -16.29 -13.92
C GLU A 26 46.31 -15.41 -13.08
N ILE A 27 46.13 -14.14 -13.44
CA ILE A 27 45.19 -13.23 -12.81
C ILE A 27 43.73 -13.62 -13.07
N LYS A 28 43.47 -14.35 -14.17
CA LYS A 28 42.12 -14.77 -14.60
C LYS A 28 41.21 -13.56 -14.83
N LEU A 29 40.06 -13.50 -14.12
CA LEU A 29 39.10 -12.42 -14.18
C LEU A 29 39.49 -11.29 -13.23
N VAL A 30 39.34 -10.06 -13.68
CA VAL A 30 39.37 -8.86 -12.83
C VAL A 30 38.00 -8.20 -12.85
N LYS A 31 37.41 -7.98 -11.70
CA LYS A 31 36.09 -7.38 -11.57
C LYS A 31 36.17 -6.12 -10.69
N ILE A 32 35.75 -4.98 -11.23
CA ILE A 32 35.63 -3.74 -10.46
C ILE A 32 34.37 -3.89 -9.61
N THR A 33 34.51 -3.79 -8.28
CA THR A 33 33.42 -3.92 -7.32
C THR A 33 32.83 -2.57 -6.92
N ARG A 34 33.69 -1.51 -6.92
CA ARG A 34 33.28 -0.17 -6.52
C ARG A 34 34.17 0.89 -7.12
N THR A 35 33.57 2.04 -7.44
CA THR A 35 34.27 3.28 -7.73
C THR A 35 33.77 4.39 -6.83
N LYS A 36 34.69 5.22 -6.29
CA LYS A 36 34.33 6.35 -5.43
C LYS A 36 35.24 7.53 -5.71
N ARG A 37 34.66 8.70 -6.01
CA ARG A 37 35.42 9.95 -6.07
C ARG A 37 35.82 10.33 -4.64
N ILE A 38 37.12 10.54 -4.44
CA ILE A 38 37.71 10.92 -3.14
C ILE A 38 37.81 12.43 -3.06
N GLN A 39 38.36 13.05 -4.13
CA GLN A 39 38.51 14.49 -4.29
C GLN A 39 38.56 14.84 -5.78
N ASP A 40 38.69 16.11 -6.13
CA ASP A 40 38.81 16.51 -7.52
C ASP A 40 40.02 15.86 -8.19
N GLY A 41 39.79 15.21 -9.32
CA GLY A 41 40.79 14.48 -10.09
C GLY A 41 41.22 13.13 -9.52
N VAL A 42 40.72 12.70 -8.34
CA VAL A 42 41.10 11.42 -7.72
C VAL A 42 39.90 10.50 -7.55
N VAL A 43 39.94 9.34 -8.17
CA VAL A 43 38.93 8.27 -8.06
C VAL A 43 39.58 7.03 -7.43
N ARG A 44 38.97 6.49 -6.40
CA ARG A 44 39.28 5.15 -5.87
C ARG A 44 38.56 4.11 -6.66
N ILE A 45 39.26 3.11 -7.12
CA ILE A 45 38.72 1.91 -7.77
C ILE A 45 39.04 0.74 -6.84
N GLU A 46 37.98 0.01 -6.44
CA GLU A 46 38.07 -1.24 -5.69
C GLU A 46 37.78 -2.39 -6.65
N PHE A 47 38.59 -3.42 -6.63
CA PHE A 47 38.41 -4.56 -7.52
C PHE A 47 38.86 -5.86 -6.84
N VAL A 48 38.38 -6.96 -7.37
CA VAL A 48 38.80 -8.32 -7.02
C VAL A 48 39.30 -9.04 -8.28
N SER A 49 40.16 -10.03 -8.09
CA SER A 49 40.74 -10.81 -9.19
C SER A 49 40.78 -12.30 -8.87
N GLY A 50 41.08 -13.11 -9.87
CA GLY A 50 41.21 -14.58 -9.74
C GLY A 50 39.90 -15.26 -9.38
N ASP A 51 40.00 -16.25 -8.52
CA ASP A 51 38.83 -17.04 -8.10
C ASP A 51 37.81 -16.20 -7.32
N THR A 52 38.27 -15.26 -6.50
CA THR A 52 37.41 -14.29 -5.81
C THR A 52 36.54 -13.47 -6.78
N ALA A 53 37.09 -13.09 -7.94
CA ALA A 53 36.33 -12.37 -8.96
C ALA A 53 35.26 -13.25 -9.61
N LEU A 54 35.54 -14.54 -9.79
CA LEU A 54 34.60 -15.51 -10.33
C LEU A 54 33.43 -15.73 -9.34
N ASP A 55 33.74 -15.88 -8.06
CA ASP A 55 32.71 -16.06 -7.03
C ASP A 55 31.85 -14.80 -6.87
N TYR A 56 32.46 -13.62 -6.91
CA TYR A 56 31.75 -12.34 -6.91
C TYR A 56 30.80 -12.21 -8.11
N ALA A 57 31.25 -12.58 -9.32
CA ALA A 57 30.40 -12.53 -10.50
C ALA A 57 29.21 -13.48 -10.41
N LYS A 58 29.42 -14.72 -9.95
CA LYS A 58 28.33 -15.70 -9.75
C LYS A 58 27.29 -15.21 -8.73
N GLN A 59 27.73 -14.67 -7.59
CA GLN A 59 26.83 -14.13 -6.57
C GLN A 59 26.02 -12.96 -7.11
N HIS A 60 26.67 -12.04 -7.83
CA HIS A 60 26.00 -10.89 -8.43
C HIS A 60 24.93 -11.29 -9.45
N ASP A 61 25.19 -12.34 -10.26
CA ASP A 61 24.19 -12.86 -11.21
C ASP A 61 22.98 -13.46 -10.50
N VAL A 62 23.18 -14.14 -9.37
CA VAL A 62 22.10 -14.67 -8.53
C VAL A 62 21.27 -13.53 -7.92
N ASP A 63 21.93 -12.49 -7.41
CA ASP A 63 21.25 -11.33 -6.81
C ASP A 63 20.43 -10.56 -7.85
N LEU A 64 20.97 -10.35 -9.06
CA LEU A 64 20.23 -9.73 -10.17
C LEU A 64 19.02 -10.54 -10.63
N ALA A 65 19.15 -11.87 -10.69
CA ALA A 65 18.04 -12.75 -11.05
C ALA A 65 16.91 -12.66 -10.02
N ARG A 66 17.25 -12.61 -8.72
CA ARG A 66 16.30 -12.46 -7.63
C ARG A 66 15.59 -11.09 -7.67
N GLU A 67 16.34 -9.99 -7.82
CA GLU A 67 15.76 -8.65 -7.96
C GLU A 67 14.82 -8.54 -9.18
N SER A 68 15.22 -9.13 -10.31
CA SER A 68 14.40 -9.16 -11.52
C SER A 68 13.09 -9.92 -11.31
N ALA A 69 13.10 -11.04 -10.57
CA ALA A 69 11.89 -11.79 -10.22
C ALA A 69 10.97 -10.95 -9.31
N GLU A 70 11.51 -10.34 -8.26
CA GLU A 70 10.75 -9.47 -7.35
C GLU A 70 10.09 -8.27 -8.07
N LEU A 71 10.79 -7.68 -9.04
CA LEU A 71 10.26 -6.58 -9.85
C LEU A 71 9.11 -7.04 -10.76
N LYS A 72 9.20 -8.23 -11.36
CA LYS A 72 8.14 -8.81 -12.18
C LYS A 72 6.88 -9.09 -11.36
N ASP A 73 7.05 -9.65 -10.15
CA ASP A 73 5.92 -9.90 -9.24
C ASP A 73 5.23 -8.60 -8.80
N LYS A 74 6.01 -7.57 -8.47
CA LYS A 74 5.48 -6.23 -8.17
C LYS A 74 4.75 -5.59 -9.35
N ALA A 75 5.25 -5.76 -10.56
CA ALA A 75 4.61 -5.24 -11.78
C ALA A 75 3.26 -5.93 -12.02
N LYS A 76 3.22 -7.27 -11.93
CA LYS A 76 2.00 -8.06 -12.06
C LYS A 76 0.94 -7.68 -11.00
N LEU A 77 1.36 -7.49 -9.75
CA LEU A 77 0.46 -7.06 -8.69
C LEU A 77 -0.13 -5.66 -8.94
N LYS A 78 0.66 -4.74 -9.50
CA LYS A 78 0.17 -3.40 -9.88
C LYS A 78 -0.86 -3.45 -11.01
N GLU A 79 -0.62 -4.30 -12.01
CA GLU A 79 -1.53 -4.50 -13.13
C GLU A 79 -2.88 -5.06 -12.66
N THR A 80 -2.86 -6.12 -11.86
CA THR A 80 -4.08 -6.70 -11.26
C THR A 80 -4.86 -5.68 -10.43
N ARG A 81 -4.18 -4.86 -9.61
CA ARG A 81 -4.83 -3.79 -8.85
C ARG A 81 -5.42 -2.69 -9.74
N HIS A 82 -4.80 -2.40 -10.88
CA HIS A 82 -5.31 -1.43 -11.83
C HIS A 82 -6.60 -1.92 -12.49
N GLU A 83 -6.63 -3.17 -12.93
CA GLU A 83 -7.81 -3.82 -13.51
C GLU A 83 -8.97 -3.87 -12.52
N GLN A 84 -8.73 -4.27 -11.26
CA GLN A 84 -9.74 -4.27 -10.21
C GLN A 84 -10.32 -2.88 -9.95
N LYS A 85 -9.49 -1.83 -9.94
CA LYS A 85 -9.96 -0.46 -9.78
C LYS A 85 -10.78 0.03 -10.97
N GLN A 86 -10.46 -0.41 -12.17
CA GLN A 86 -11.20 -0.05 -13.37
C GLN A 86 -12.58 -0.72 -13.37
N GLU A 87 -12.65 -2.02 -13.09
CA GLU A 87 -13.90 -2.75 -12.95
C GLU A 87 -14.82 -2.13 -11.88
N LEU A 88 -14.23 -1.73 -10.75
CA LEU A 88 -14.96 -1.06 -9.69
C LEU A 88 -15.54 0.29 -10.14
N ARG A 89 -14.78 1.09 -10.88
CA ARG A 89 -15.25 2.38 -11.40
C ARG A 89 -16.49 2.24 -12.33
N GLU A 90 -16.58 1.15 -13.04
CA GLU A 90 -17.73 0.85 -13.91
C GLU A 90 -18.96 0.40 -13.12
N LYS A 91 -18.76 -0.37 -12.04
CA LYS A 91 -19.84 -0.89 -11.20
C LYS A 91 -20.40 0.12 -10.17
N LEU A 92 -19.55 1.02 -9.66
CA LEU A 92 -19.92 1.98 -8.62
C LEU A 92 -21.14 2.86 -8.94
N PRO A 93 -21.29 3.45 -10.15
CA PRO A 93 -22.48 4.27 -10.45
C PRO A 93 -23.78 3.50 -10.34
N ILE A 94 -23.80 2.26 -10.82
CA ILE A 94 -24.99 1.39 -10.78
C ILE A 94 -25.31 1.02 -9.32
N LEU A 95 -24.30 0.70 -8.53
CA LEU A 95 -24.45 0.38 -7.11
C LEU A 95 -25.00 1.56 -6.32
N VAL A 96 -24.50 2.76 -6.54
CA VAL A 96 -24.99 4.00 -5.91
C VAL A 96 -26.45 4.27 -6.29
N GLU A 97 -26.81 4.07 -7.55
CA GLU A 97 -28.19 4.20 -8.02
C GLU A 97 -29.11 3.22 -7.30
N ASN A 98 -28.74 1.94 -7.24
CA ASN A 98 -29.52 0.89 -6.57
C ASN A 98 -29.70 1.19 -5.07
N ILE A 99 -28.65 1.66 -4.38
CA ILE A 99 -28.71 2.02 -2.97
C ILE A 99 -29.65 3.21 -2.74
N THR A 100 -29.52 4.26 -3.53
CA THR A 100 -30.32 5.48 -3.34
C THR A 100 -31.76 5.36 -3.81
N ALA A 101 -32.07 4.35 -4.64
CA ALA A 101 -33.45 4.01 -5.05
C ALA A 101 -34.18 3.07 -4.10
N CYS A 102 -33.57 2.65 -2.99
CA CYS A 102 -34.19 1.79 -2.01
C CYS A 102 -35.46 2.43 -1.39
N LYS A 103 -36.43 1.58 -1.06
CA LYS A 103 -37.65 2.01 -0.36
C LYS A 103 -37.37 2.30 1.11
N ILE A 104 -38.22 3.14 1.72
CA ILE A 104 -38.19 3.37 3.18
C ILE A 104 -38.20 2.04 3.92
N GLY A 105 -37.30 1.89 4.89
CA GLY A 105 -37.10 0.67 5.66
C GLY A 105 -35.71 0.09 5.47
N THR A 106 -35.48 -1.10 5.99
CA THR A 106 -34.19 -1.80 5.84
C THR A 106 -34.18 -2.60 4.53
N ASN A 107 -33.15 -2.39 3.74
CA ASN A 107 -32.94 -3.03 2.44
C ASN A 107 -31.55 -3.69 2.44
N ASN A 108 -31.35 -4.65 1.52
CA ASN A 108 -30.05 -5.25 1.24
C ASN A 108 -29.77 -5.14 -0.26
N VAL A 109 -28.66 -4.52 -0.61
CA VAL A 109 -28.18 -4.34 -2.00
C VAL A 109 -26.76 -4.87 -2.07
N ASP A 110 -26.55 -6.01 -2.70
CA ASP A 110 -25.21 -6.62 -2.87
C ASP A 110 -24.43 -6.72 -1.53
N GLU A 111 -25.09 -7.29 -0.49
CA GLU A 111 -24.54 -7.42 0.88
C GLU A 111 -24.31 -6.08 1.62
N ILE A 112 -24.80 -4.98 1.07
CA ILE A 112 -24.77 -3.66 1.71
C ILE A 112 -26.12 -3.44 2.39
N ILE A 113 -26.11 -3.19 3.69
CA ILE A 113 -27.31 -2.89 4.46
C ILE A 113 -27.63 -1.40 4.32
N VAL A 114 -28.82 -1.12 3.82
CA VAL A 114 -29.32 0.24 3.59
C VAL A 114 -30.58 0.46 4.41
N VAL A 115 -30.58 1.48 5.26
CA VAL A 115 -31.78 1.91 6.01
C VAL A 115 -32.18 3.28 5.48
N MET A 116 -33.28 3.30 4.73
CA MET A 116 -33.88 4.52 4.21
C MET A 116 -34.98 4.99 5.16
N THR A 117 -34.98 6.26 5.47
CA THR A 117 -35.92 6.92 6.39
C THR A 117 -36.89 7.83 5.64
N GLU A 118 -37.78 8.49 6.37
CA GLU A 118 -38.64 9.52 5.79
C GLU A 118 -37.84 10.74 5.29
N PRO A 119 -38.31 11.45 4.27
CA PRO A 119 -37.67 12.64 3.76
C PRO A 119 -37.35 13.66 4.88
N GLY A 120 -36.11 14.17 4.85
CA GLY A 120 -35.62 15.12 5.86
C GLY A 120 -35.03 14.46 7.10
N LYS A 121 -34.88 13.15 7.13
CA LYS A 121 -34.19 12.40 8.19
C LYS A 121 -32.95 11.70 7.62
N PRO A 122 -31.93 11.41 8.47
CA PRO A 122 -30.72 10.72 8.03
C PRO A 122 -31.01 9.29 7.56
N ASN A 123 -30.43 8.94 6.42
CA ASN A 123 -30.35 7.56 5.92
C ASN A 123 -29.04 6.92 6.39
N PHE A 124 -29.00 5.59 6.47
CA PHE A 124 -27.83 4.85 6.91
C PHE A 124 -27.47 3.74 5.93
N CYS A 125 -26.21 3.64 5.58
CA CYS A 125 -25.70 2.60 4.71
C CYS A 125 -24.45 1.99 5.34
N SER A 126 -24.37 0.67 5.38
CA SER A 126 -23.18 -0.01 5.91
C SER A 126 -22.83 -1.28 5.14
N THR A 127 -21.53 -1.58 5.09
CA THR A 127 -21.01 -2.85 4.59
C THR A 127 -19.90 -3.38 5.48
N MET A 128 -19.85 -4.72 5.61
CA MET A 128 -18.83 -5.46 6.37
C MET A 128 -18.13 -6.51 5.49
N ASN A 129 -18.20 -6.36 4.17
CA ASN A 129 -17.62 -7.32 3.25
C ASN A 129 -16.10 -7.10 3.13
N ASP A 130 -15.31 -8.10 3.58
CA ASP A 130 -13.84 -8.07 3.57
C ASP A 130 -13.24 -8.28 2.16
N GLN A 131 -14.06 -8.53 1.13
CA GLN A 131 -13.62 -8.55 -0.27
C GLN A 131 -13.36 -7.15 -0.83
N TYR A 132 -13.90 -6.12 -0.19
CA TYR A 132 -13.75 -4.73 -0.57
C TYR A 132 -12.58 -4.08 0.17
N ASP A 133 -11.70 -3.44 -0.57
CA ASP A 133 -10.56 -2.71 -0.04
C ASP A 133 -10.91 -1.27 0.36
N GLU A 134 -9.95 -0.57 0.94
CA GLU A 134 -10.07 0.84 1.32
C GLU A 134 -10.54 1.73 0.16
N PHE A 135 -10.06 1.47 -1.06
CA PHE A 135 -10.42 2.26 -2.23
C PHE A 135 -11.91 2.13 -2.57
N PHE A 136 -12.49 0.93 -2.44
CA PHE A 136 -13.93 0.72 -2.59
C PHE A 136 -14.71 1.56 -1.59
N HIS A 137 -14.40 1.46 -0.30
CA HIS A 137 -15.14 2.14 0.76
C HIS A 137 -15.06 3.67 0.64
N ILE A 138 -13.90 4.21 0.27
CA ILE A 138 -13.72 5.64 0.00
C ILE A 138 -14.59 6.06 -1.20
N SER A 139 -14.48 5.34 -2.31
CA SER A 139 -15.17 5.69 -3.55
C SER A 139 -16.69 5.56 -3.44
N LEU A 140 -17.18 4.52 -2.74
CA LEU A 140 -18.61 4.33 -2.50
C LEU A 140 -19.17 5.40 -1.57
N GLY A 141 -18.51 5.64 -0.44
CA GLY A 141 -18.98 6.61 0.56
C GLY A 141 -19.05 8.03 0.00
N GLU A 142 -18.02 8.46 -0.76
CA GLU A 142 -18.00 9.75 -1.42
C GLU A 142 -19.19 9.93 -2.38
N LYS A 143 -19.40 8.97 -3.27
CA LYS A 143 -20.49 9.01 -4.25
C LYS A 143 -21.88 8.92 -3.62
N LEU A 144 -22.04 8.17 -2.52
CA LEU A 144 -23.30 8.08 -1.81
C LEU A 144 -23.72 9.41 -1.19
N ILE A 145 -22.80 10.12 -0.51
CA ILE A 145 -23.12 11.40 0.11
C ILE A 145 -23.24 12.54 -0.91
N GLU A 146 -22.65 12.40 -2.11
CA GLU A 146 -22.89 13.31 -3.23
C GLU A 146 -24.28 13.13 -3.81
N LYS A 147 -24.76 11.90 -3.95
CA LYS A 147 -26.08 11.56 -4.50
C LYS A 147 -27.20 11.79 -3.50
N ASP A 148 -26.98 11.44 -2.22
CA ASP A 148 -27.92 11.62 -1.13
C ASP A 148 -27.26 12.38 0.04
N PRO A 149 -27.50 13.70 0.17
CA PRO A 149 -26.94 14.51 1.26
C PRO A 149 -27.42 14.13 2.67
N TRP A 150 -28.43 13.28 2.81
CA TRP A 150 -28.91 12.74 4.09
C TRP A 150 -28.26 11.40 4.45
N MET A 151 -27.43 10.85 3.60
CA MET A 151 -26.80 9.54 3.78
C MET A 151 -25.63 9.62 4.77
N VAL A 152 -25.57 8.63 5.67
CA VAL A 152 -24.34 8.27 6.42
C VAL A 152 -23.91 6.89 5.97
N TYR A 153 -22.66 6.79 5.53
CA TYR A 153 -22.05 5.54 5.13
C TYR A 153 -21.01 5.08 6.15
N CYS A 154 -21.04 3.81 6.52
CA CYS A 154 -20.09 3.15 7.41
C CYS A 154 -19.58 1.85 6.78
N GLY A 155 -18.38 1.86 6.24
CA GLY A 155 -17.67 0.69 5.73
C GLY A 155 -16.71 0.11 6.79
N VAL A 156 -16.81 -1.19 7.07
CA VAL A 156 -15.88 -1.89 7.98
C VAL A 156 -15.30 -3.10 7.25
N PHE A 157 -13.99 -3.22 7.23
CA PHE A 157 -13.28 -4.29 6.52
C PHE A 157 -11.98 -4.68 7.21
N GLU A 158 -11.46 -5.87 6.87
CA GLU A 158 -10.18 -6.35 7.37
C GLU A 158 -9.02 -5.84 6.51
N ASP A 159 -7.97 -5.38 7.16
CA ASP A 159 -6.70 -4.97 6.54
C ASP A 159 -5.55 -5.65 7.31
N GLY A 160 -5.19 -6.83 6.87
CA GLY A 160 -4.25 -7.71 7.56
C GLY A 160 -4.75 -8.11 8.96
N ASP A 161 -3.96 -7.77 9.98
CA ASP A 161 -4.30 -8.07 11.38
C ASP A 161 -5.22 -7.04 12.05
N LYS A 162 -5.66 -6.03 11.30
CA LYS A 162 -6.46 -4.92 11.82
C LYS A 162 -7.84 -4.89 11.16
N ILE A 163 -8.77 -4.23 11.85
CA ILE A 163 -10.04 -3.78 11.31
C ILE A 163 -9.93 -2.30 11.01
N ARG A 164 -10.42 -1.92 9.84
CA ARG A 164 -10.57 -0.51 9.45
C ARG A 164 -12.03 -0.13 9.33
N ALA A 165 -12.31 1.12 9.64
CA ALA A 165 -13.61 1.73 9.47
C ALA A 165 -13.48 3.02 8.66
N ILE A 166 -14.32 3.18 7.65
CA ILE A 166 -14.43 4.37 6.80
C ILE A 166 -15.83 4.93 6.95
N ILE A 167 -15.94 6.18 7.34
CA ILE A 167 -17.21 6.84 7.58
C ILE A 167 -17.34 8.09 6.72
N TYR A 168 -18.49 8.22 6.06
CA TYR A 168 -18.91 9.43 5.37
C TYR A 168 -20.24 9.92 5.90
N SER A 169 -20.42 11.22 6.06
CA SER A 169 -21.65 11.87 6.50
C SER A 169 -22.03 13.00 5.54
N GLY A 170 -23.23 12.95 5.00
CA GLY A 170 -23.79 13.92 4.08
C GLY A 170 -24.00 15.30 4.71
N GLU A 171 -24.14 16.33 3.88
CA GLU A 171 -24.25 17.73 4.32
C GLU A 171 -25.49 18.06 5.13
N GLN A 172 -26.59 17.34 4.85
CA GLN A 172 -27.89 17.57 5.50
C GLN A 172 -28.02 16.77 6.81
N VAL A 173 -27.12 15.83 7.06
CA VAL A 173 -27.06 15.11 8.32
C VAL A 173 -26.67 16.09 9.44
N GLY A 174 -27.42 16.11 10.54
CA GLY A 174 -27.25 17.06 11.62
C GLY A 174 -25.83 17.17 12.19
N LYS A 175 -25.49 18.33 12.74
CA LYS A 175 -24.14 18.62 13.28
C LYS A 175 -23.74 17.73 14.47
N ASP A 176 -24.68 17.04 15.07
CA ASP A 176 -24.51 16.05 16.13
C ASP A 176 -24.10 14.65 15.61
N LYS A 177 -24.12 14.44 14.29
CA LYS A 177 -23.83 13.15 13.62
C LYS A 177 -22.62 13.26 12.69
N LYS A 178 -21.53 13.84 13.20
CA LYS A 178 -20.29 14.01 12.46
C LYS A 178 -19.60 12.68 12.22
N ALA A 179 -19.05 12.49 11.04
CA ALA A 179 -18.26 11.30 10.70
C ALA A 179 -17.15 11.03 11.73
N GLY A 180 -16.47 12.09 12.23
CA GLY A 180 -15.42 11.98 13.24
C GLY A 180 -15.88 11.40 14.56
N ASP A 181 -17.07 11.77 15.06
CA ASP A 181 -17.62 11.26 16.32
C ASP A 181 -18.06 9.80 16.18
N ILE A 182 -18.64 9.45 15.03
CA ILE A 182 -19.03 8.06 14.70
C ILE A 182 -17.78 7.19 14.62
N ALA A 183 -16.74 7.65 13.89
CA ALA A 183 -15.48 6.91 13.74
C ALA A 183 -14.79 6.67 15.09
N LYS A 184 -14.78 7.66 15.97
CA LYS A 184 -14.23 7.54 17.31
C LYS A 184 -14.94 6.45 18.11
N THR A 185 -16.27 6.51 18.17
CA THR A 185 -17.08 5.53 18.91
C THR A 185 -16.93 4.11 18.34
N MET A 186 -16.96 3.96 17.00
CA MET A 186 -16.74 2.66 16.36
C MET A 186 -15.36 2.10 16.68
N SER A 187 -14.33 2.93 16.63
CA SER A 187 -12.96 2.50 16.90
C SER A 187 -12.70 2.12 18.36
N GLU A 188 -13.35 2.78 19.31
CA GLU A 188 -13.31 2.39 20.73
C GLU A 188 -13.89 0.98 20.92
N ILE A 189 -14.98 0.65 20.24
CA ILE A 189 -15.58 -0.69 20.26
C ILE A 189 -14.64 -1.72 19.63
N LEU A 190 -13.98 -1.36 18.52
CA LEU A 190 -13.04 -2.22 17.81
C LEU A 190 -11.67 -2.35 18.52
N GLY A 191 -11.48 -1.71 19.67
CA GLY A 191 -10.24 -1.75 20.44
C GLY A 191 -9.10 -0.96 19.82
N GLY A 192 -9.40 0.22 19.26
CA GLY A 192 -8.41 1.09 18.65
C GLY A 192 -8.78 2.57 18.74
N ALA A 193 -8.39 3.35 17.74
CA ALA A 193 -8.62 4.79 17.69
C ALA A 193 -9.12 5.22 16.31
N GLY A 194 -9.88 6.31 16.28
CA GLY A 194 -10.41 6.89 15.06
C GLY A 194 -10.71 8.39 15.22
N GLY A 195 -10.96 9.03 14.09
CA GLY A 195 -11.32 10.43 14.05
C GLY A 195 -11.34 10.95 12.62
N GLY A 196 -11.68 12.21 12.49
CA GLY A 196 -11.80 12.89 11.21
C GLY A 196 -12.55 14.20 11.35
N ASN A 197 -13.09 14.68 10.25
CA ASN A 197 -13.87 15.89 10.21
C ASN A 197 -15.40 15.60 10.24
N GLN A 198 -16.20 16.59 9.87
CA GLN A 198 -17.66 16.46 9.87
C GLN A 198 -18.15 15.47 8.80
N ARG A 199 -17.49 15.45 7.61
CA ARG A 199 -17.97 14.69 6.44
C ARG A 199 -17.24 13.35 6.22
N PHE A 200 -15.98 13.27 6.62
CA PHE A 200 -15.13 12.11 6.42
C PHE A 200 -14.31 11.79 7.67
N ALA A 201 -14.26 10.52 8.01
CA ALA A 201 -13.45 10.01 9.09
C ALA A 201 -12.99 8.58 8.83
N GLN A 202 -11.91 8.23 9.50
CA GLN A 202 -11.34 6.89 9.49
C GLN A 202 -11.03 6.44 10.90
N GLY A 203 -11.04 5.14 11.08
CA GLY A 203 -10.66 4.55 12.34
C GLY A 203 -10.47 3.05 12.23
N GLY A 204 -10.42 2.38 13.36
CA GLY A 204 -10.32 0.94 13.39
C GLY A 204 -9.76 0.42 14.69
N GLY A 205 -9.45 -0.87 14.74
CA GLY A 205 -8.93 -1.54 15.91
C GLY A 205 -8.35 -2.91 15.59
N LYS A 206 -8.27 -3.76 16.61
CA LYS A 206 -7.75 -5.14 16.49
C LYS A 206 -8.80 -6.20 16.78
N ASP A 207 -9.95 -5.82 17.34
CA ASP A 207 -10.99 -6.76 17.75
C ASP A 207 -11.96 -7.05 16.60
N LYS A 208 -11.62 -8.07 15.82
CA LYS A 208 -12.41 -8.52 14.66
C LYS A 208 -13.81 -9.04 15.03
N SER A 209 -14.00 -9.51 16.25
CA SER A 209 -15.27 -10.07 16.71
C SER A 209 -16.36 -9.01 16.90
N LYS A 210 -15.96 -7.73 17.04
CA LYS A 210 -16.87 -6.61 17.35
C LYS A 210 -17.27 -5.77 16.14
N LYS A 211 -17.08 -6.27 14.90
CA LYS A 211 -17.51 -5.56 13.68
C LYS A 211 -19.00 -5.22 13.72
N ASN A 212 -19.85 -6.19 14.07
CA ASN A 212 -21.29 -6.01 14.15
C ASN A 212 -21.69 -4.98 15.22
N ASP A 213 -21.10 -5.06 16.41
CA ASP A 213 -21.39 -4.14 17.51
C ASP A 213 -21.05 -2.69 17.12
N ALA A 214 -19.92 -2.50 16.42
CA ALA A 214 -19.50 -1.19 15.93
C ALA A 214 -20.49 -0.62 14.90
N ILE A 215 -20.97 -1.42 13.95
CA ILE A 215 -21.96 -1.00 12.95
C ILE A 215 -23.31 -0.68 13.61
N GLU A 216 -23.81 -1.54 14.50
CA GLU A 216 -25.10 -1.30 15.19
C GLU A 216 -25.02 -0.06 16.09
N LYS A 217 -23.89 0.19 16.71
CA LYS A 217 -23.69 1.44 17.47
C LYS A 217 -23.69 2.67 16.56
N ALA A 218 -23.03 2.61 15.41
CA ALA A 218 -23.06 3.69 14.42
C ALA A 218 -24.46 3.94 13.91
N LYS A 219 -25.22 2.90 13.59
CA LYS A 219 -26.61 2.97 13.16
C LYS A 219 -27.49 3.64 14.21
N THR A 220 -27.36 3.23 15.48
CA THR A 220 -28.07 3.88 16.62
C THR A 220 -27.73 5.36 16.73
N MET A 221 -26.46 5.74 16.59
CA MET A 221 -26.04 7.16 16.63
C MET A 221 -26.67 7.98 15.50
N VAL A 222 -26.82 7.38 14.31
CA VAL A 222 -27.36 8.07 13.13
C VAL A 222 -28.87 8.13 13.15
N LEU A 223 -29.55 7.02 13.43
CA LEU A 223 -30.99 6.90 13.31
C LEU A 223 -31.74 7.25 14.61
N GLY A 224 -31.06 7.19 15.76
CA GLY A 224 -31.66 7.47 17.06
C GLY A 224 -32.57 6.35 17.60
N VAL A 225 -32.34 5.11 17.12
CA VAL A 225 -33.12 3.92 17.50
C VAL A 225 -32.18 2.82 17.99
#